data_9a7458f9dafd11342009bc065e492ff3
#
_entry.id   9a7458f9dafd11342009bc065e492ff3
#
_cell.length_a   1.000
_cell.length_b   1.000
_cell.length_c   1.000
_cell.angle_alpha   90.00
_cell.angle_beta   90.00
_cell.angle_gamma   90.00
#
_symmetry.space_group_name_H-M   'P 1'
#
loop_
_entity.id
_entity.type
_entity.pdbx_description
1 polymer ?
#
loop_
_entity_poly.entity_id
_entity_poly.type
_entity_poly.pdbx_seq_one_letter_code
_entity_poly.pdbx_strand_id
1 'polypeptide(L)'
;MAATSTRGNPSLGDIFRSVGVLAGVIAAIALVFNLLNDPEPRLPGPVDYQPALAVAREEYGYPVLAPEPVPDGWRATSVDFAQEETGDLWKLGFLIGEGDAFVGLEQTDGEIQSYRDDRLADFAAEGESTIDGVTWERLLEDDDQPDRALVRVDGGAITIVRGTVSYEELEEFVRLLR
;
A
#
# COMPACT_ATOMS: atom_id res chain seq x y z
N MET A 1 -22.99 67.55 -16.93
CA MET A 1 -22.11 67.49 -15.74
C MET A 1 -21.86 66.02 -15.42
N ALA A 2 -20.73 65.53 -15.78
CA ALA A 2 -20.35 64.15 -15.52
C ALA A 2 -19.58 64.06 -14.21
N ALA A 3 -20.09 63.33 -13.26
CA ALA A 3 -19.39 63.02 -11.98
C ALA A 3 -18.36 61.91 -12.17
N THR A 4 -17.11 62.28 -12.13
CA THR A 4 -15.97 61.36 -12.09
C THR A 4 -15.88 60.72 -10.71
N SER A 5 -16.24 59.43 -10.57
CA SER A 5 -16.00 58.70 -9.35
C SER A 5 -14.53 58.32 -9.27
N THR A 6 -13.79 58.94 -8.37
CA THR A 6 -12.40 58.61 -8.03
C THR A 6 -12.40 57.29 -7.27
N ARG A 7 -12.05 56.17 -7.92
CA ARG A 7 -11.72 54.91 -7.23
C ARG A 7 -10.40 55.12 -6.49
N GLY A 8 -10.47 55.28 -5.18
CA GLY A 8 -9.30 55.30 -4.31
C GLY A 8 -8.56 53.99 -4.41
N ASN A 9 -7.27 54.04 -4.69
CA ASN A 9 -6.37 52.87 -4.66
C ASN A 9 -6.34 52.37 -3.23
N PRO A 10 -6.57 51.05 -2.97
CA PRO A 10 -6.53 50.52 -1.61
C PRO A 10 -5.13 50.71 -1.01
N SER A 11 -5.07 51.25 0.19
CA SER A 11 -3.81 51.41 0.95
C SER A 11 -3.17 50.05 1.20
N LEU A 12 -1.83 49.96 1.13
CA LEU A 12 -1.09 48.74 1.48
C LEU A 12 -1.53 48.18 2.85
N GLY A 13 -1.89 49.07 3.81
CA GLY A 13 -2.43 48.71 5.11
C GLY A 13 -3.77 47.97 5.04
N ASP A 14 -4.65 48.34 4.10
CA ASP A 14 -5.93 47.68 3.92
C ASP A 14 -5.78 46.30 3.26
N ILE A 15 -4.79 46.16 2.38
CA ILE A 15 -4.45 44.89 1.77
C ILE A 15 -3.88 43.91 2.84
N PHE A 16 -2.97 44.38 3.68
CA PHE A 16 -2.42 43.54 4.77
C PHE A 16 -3.50 43.14 5.79
N ARG A 17 -4.48 44.05 6.05
CA ARG A 17 -5.56 43.74 6.99
C ARG A 17 -6.53 42.70 6.42
N SER A 18 -6.89 42.79 5.15
CA SER A 18 -7.76 41.82 4.50
C SER A 18 -7.10 40.46 4.30
N VAL A 19 -5.82 40.44 3.94
CA VAL A 19 -5.02 39.21 3.83
C VAL A 19 -4.84 38.55 5.20
N GLY A 20 -4.59 39.35 6.26
CA GLY A 20 -4.46 38.85 7.64
C GLY A 20 -5.76 38.22 8.16
N VAL A 21 -6.90 38.83 7.88
CA VAL A 21 -8.21 38.27 8.24
C VAL A 21 -8.49 36.98 7.47
N LEU A 22 -8.22 36.97 6.17
CA LEU A 22 -8.41 35.77 5.33
C LEU A 22 -7.49 34.60 5.81
N ALA A 23 -6.21 34.89 6.08
CA ALA A 23 -5.26 33.90 6.62
C ALA A 23 -5.72 33.37 7.99
N GLY A 24 -6.25 34.24 8.87
CA GLY A 24 -6.81 33.85 10.16
C GLY A 24 -8.04 32.94 10.03
N VAL A 25 -8.92 33.22 9.08
CA VAL A 25 -10.09 32.37 8.80
C VAL A 25 -9.66 31.01 8.25
N ILE A 26 -8.70 30.98 7.32
CA ILE A 26 -8.17 29.73 6.77
C ILE A 26 -7.48 28.89 7.87
N ALA A 27 -6.69 29.53 8.73
CA ALA A 27 -6.04 28.84 9.85
C ALA A 27 -7.06 28.30 10.87
N ALA A 28 -8.12 29.05 11.15
CA ALA A 28 -9.20 28.61 12.04
C ALA A 28 -9.96 27.41 11.43
N ILE A 29 -10.27 27.45 10.13
CA ILE A 29 -10.91 26.33 9.42
C ILE A 29 -10.00 25.11 9.43
N ALA A 30 -8.70 25.27 9.12
CA ALA A 30 -7.74 24.17 9.13
C ALA A 30 -7.59 23.56 10.54
N LEU A 31 -7.60 24.38 11.59
CA LEU A 31 -7.54 23.91 12.98
C LEU A 31 -8.82 23.13 13.35
N VAL A 32 -9.99 23.65 12.99
CA VAL A 32 -11.29 22.98 13.23
C VAL A 32 -11.35 21.67 12.43
N PHE A 33 -10.89 21.67 11.19
CA PHE A 33 -10.83 20.46 10.36
C PHE A 33 -9.90 19.40 10.97
N ASN A 34 -8.74 19.84 11.48
CA ASN A 34 -7.79 18.93 12.15
C ASN A 34 -8.33 18.40 13.47
N LEU A 35 -9.04 19.21 14.26
CA LEU A 35 -9.65 18.79 15.53
C LEU A 35 -10.90 17.91 15.36
N LEU A 36 -11.63 18.08 14.25
CA LEU A 36 -12.84 17.29 13.97
C LEU A 36 -12.57 16.04 13.13
N ASN A 37 -11.49 16.06 12.35
CA ASN A 37 -11.01 14.93 11.55
C ASN A 37 -9.68 14.44 12.12
N ASP A 38 -9.64 14.14 13.42
CA ASP A 38 -8.65 13.21 13.94
C ASP A 38 -9.11 11.81 13.48
N PRO A 39 -8.61 11.26 12.37
CA PRO A 39 -8.94 9.90 12.02
C PRO A 39 -8.22 9.04 13.05
N GLU A 40 -8.93 8.57 14.07
CA GLU A 40 -8.47 7.36 14.71
C GLU A 40 -8.13 6.39 13.58
N PRO A 41 -6.90 5.88 13.49
CA PRO A 41 -6.54 4.91 12.47
C PRO A 41 -7.45 3.69 12.66
N ARG A 42 -8.58 3.70 11.95
CA ARG A 42 -9.47 2.53 11.93
C ARG A 42 -8.73 1.49 11.12
N LEU A 43 -8.22 0.50 11.81
CA LEU A 43 -7.71 -0.69 11.13
C LEU A 43 -8.78 -1.18 10.16
N PRO A 44 -8.43 -1.45 8.89
CA PRO A 44 -9.38 -1.97 7.93
C PRO A 44 -10.11 -3.18 8.50
N GLY A 45 -11.42 -3.24 8.31
CA GLY A 45 -12.22 -4.41 8.71
C GLY A 45 -11.76 -5.65 7.91
N PRO A 46 -12.07 -6.87 8.41
CA PRO A 46 -11.74 -8.08 7.69
C PRO A 46 -12.45 -8.13 6.33
N VAL A 47 -11.69 -8.50 5.29
CA VAL A 47 -12.18 -8.67 3.92
C VAL A 47 -12.26 -10.16 3.62
N ASP A 48 -13.39 -10.60 3.06
CA ASP A 48 -13.51 -11.94 2.47
C ASP A 48 -12.93 -11.92 1.05
N TYR A 49 -11.75 -12.48 0.87
CA TYR A 49 -11.07 -12.56 -0.42
C TYR A 49 -11.38 -13.86 -1.19
N GLN A 50 -12.06 -14.83 -0.59
CA GLN A 50 -12.30 -16.14 -1.18
C GLN A 50 -13.06 -16.08 -2.52
N PRO A 51 -14.12 -15.24 -2.69
CA PRO A 51 -14.77 -15.12 -3.99
C PRO A 51 -13.85 -14.59 -5.09
N ALA A 52 -13.02 -13.59 -4.77
CA ALA A 52 -12.04 -13.04 -5.70
C ALA A 52 -10.94 -14.06 -6.05
N LEU A 53 -10.45 -14.81 -5.05
CA LEU A 53 -9.48 -15.88 -5.24
C LEU A 53 -9.99 -16.98 -6.19
N ALA A 54 -11.24 -17.37 -6.02
CA ALA A 54 -11.86 -18.37 -6.90
C ALA A 54 -11.89 -17.92 -8.37
N VAL A 55 -12.26 -16.66 -8.62
CA VAL A 55 -12.25 -16.05 -9.96
C VAL A 55 -10.82 -15.98 -10.52
N ALA A 56 -9.88 -15.46 -9.74
CA ALA A 56 -8.49 -15.31 -10.18
C ALA A 56 -7.84 -16.68 -10.50
N ARG A 57 -8.10 -17.71 -9.70
CA ARG A 57 -7.61 -19.07 -9.97
C ARG A 57 -8.20 -19.72 -11.22
N GLU A 58 -9.40 -19.31 -11.64
CA GLU A 58 -10.05 -19.81 -12.87
C GLU A 58 -9.57 -19.06 -14.12
N GLU A 59 -9.28 -17.77 -13.99
CA GLU A 59 -9.07 -16.89 -15.14
C GLU A 59 -7.59 -16.60 -15.44
N TYR A 60 -6.70 -16.65 -14.41
CA TYR A 60 -5.30 -16.25 -14.58
C TYR A 60 -4.42 -17.38 -15.11
N GLY A 61 -3.42 -17.01 -15.91
CA GLY A 61 -2.49 -17.94 -16.56
C GLY A 61 -1.41 -18.54 -15.64
N TYR A 62 -1.37 -18.14 -14.37
CA TYR A 62 -0.39 -18.60 -13.38
C TYR A 62 -1.08 -19.09 -12.09
N PRO A 63 -0.41 -19.91 -11.26
CA PRO A 63 -0.96 -20.33 -9.97
C PRO A 63 -1.15 -19.16 -9.02
N VAL A 64 -2.43 -18.77 -8.78
CA VAL A 64 -2.78 -17.70 -7.84
C VAL A 64 -2.71 -18.22 -6.42
N LEU A 65 -1.84 -17.61 -5.62
CA LEU A 65 -1.52 -18.03 -4.27
C LEU A 65 -2.33 -17.25 -3.23
N ALA A 66 -2.70 -17.94 -2.15
CA ALA A 66 -3.27 -17.32 -0.96
C ALA A 66 -2.90 -18.15 0.27
N PRO A 67 -2.85 -17.57 1.49
CA PRO A 67 -2.62 -18.35 2.69
C PRO A 67 -3.82 -19.25 3.00
N GLU A 68 -3.56 -20.56 3.08
CA GLU A 68 -4.55 -21.60 3.36
C GLU A 68 -3.94 -22.69 4.26
N PRO A 69 -4.42 -22.87 5.52
CA PRO A 69 -5.43 -22.04 6.20
C PRO A 69 -4.88 -20.69 6.65
N VAL A 70 -5.79 -19.72 6.86
CA VAL A 70 -5.43 -18.47 7.54
C VAL A 70 -5.30 -18.74 9.02
N PRO A 71 -4.16 -18.46 9.67
CA PRO A 71 -3.98 -18.66 11.10
C PRO A 71 -4.89 -17.81 11.96
N ASP A 72 -5.18 -18.28 13.18
CA ASP A 72 -5.92 -17.50 14.17
C ASP A 72 -5.19 -16.17 14.47
N GLY A 73 -5.94 -15.08 14.54
CA GLY A 73 -5.40 -13.74 14.76
C GLY A 73 -4.91 -13.03 13.49
N TRP A 74 -4.87 -13.72 12.34
CA TRP A 74 -4.58 -13.08 11.06
C TRP A 74 -5.88 -12.67 10.38
N ARG A 75 -5.89 -11.53 9.71
CA ARG A 75 -7.06 -11.06 8.97
C ARG A 75 -6.65 -10.40 7.65
N ALA A 76 -7.30 -10.79 6.58
CA ALA A 76 -7.19 -10.07 5.32
C ALA A 76 -7.83 -8.68 5.47
N THR A 77 -7.13 -7.65 5.00
CA THR A 77 -7.57 -6.25 5.08
C THR A 77 -7.77 -5.62 3.71
N SER A 78 -7.22 -6.24 2.69
CA SER A 78 -7.40 -5.81 1.30
C SER A 78 -7.31 -6.99 0.35
N VAL A 79 -8.06 -6.89 -0.74
CA VAL A 79 -7.94 -7.72 -1.94
C VAL A 79 -8.04 -6.79 -3.13
N ASP A 80 -7.12 -6.96 -4.06
CA ASP A 80 -7.13 -6.26 -5.35
C ASP A 80 -6.75 -7.27 -6.43
N PHE A 81 -7.51 -7.31 -7.50
CA PHE A 81 -7.26 -8.18 -8.63
C PHE A 81 -7.75 -7.52 -9.91
N ALA A 82 -6.96 -7.62 -10.95
CA ALA A 82 -7.25 -7.00 -12.23
C ALA A 82 -6.69 -7.85 -13.37
N GLN A 83 -7.39 -7.86 -14.50
CA GLN A 83 -6.89 -8.32 -15.77
C GLN A 83 -6.54 -7.08 -16.60
N GLU A 84 -5.27 -6.90 -16.87
CA GLU A 84 -4.75 -5.76 -17.62
C GLU A 84 -4.15 -6.24 -18.95
N GLU A 85 -4.04 -5.34 -19.93
CA GLU A 85 -3.38 -5.69 -21.21
C GLU A 85 -1.92 -6.11 -21.02
N THR A 86 -1.30 -5.68 -19.92
CA THR A 86 0.10 -5.95 -19.57
C THR A 86 0.30 -7.19 -18.71
N GLY A 87 -0.77 -7.82 -18.26
CA GLY A 87 -0.78 -9.03 -17.41
C GLY A 87 -1.80 -8.98 -16.30
N ASP A 88 -2.06 -10.13 -15.72
CA ASP A 88 -2.99 -10.29 -14.62
C ASP A 88 -2.34 -9.90 -13.29
N LEU A 89 -3.09 -9.22 -12.42
CA LEU A 89 -2.62 -8.73 -11.13
C LEU A 89 -3.44 -9.33 -9.99
N TRP A 90 -2.76 -9.87 -8.99
CA TRP A 90 -3.34 -10.36 -7.74
C TRP A 90 -2.62 -9.76 -6.55
N LYS A 91 -3.39 -9.16 -5.60
CA LYS A 91 -2.84 -8.62 -4.35
C LYS A 91 -3.72 -8.96 -3.17
N LEU A 92 -3.08 -9.34 -2.08
CA LEU A 92 -3.71 -9.51 -0.77
C LEU A 92 -2.91 -8.75 0.29
N GLY A 93 -3.62 -8.08 1.21
CA GLY A 93 -3.03 -7.50 2.40
C GLY A 93 -3.56 -8.16 3.66
N PHE A 94 -2.69 -8.45 4.61
CA PHE A 94 -3.02 -9.04 5.91
C PHE A 94 -2.49 -8.19 7.05
N LEU A 95 -3.25 -8.12 8.12
CA LEU A 95 -2.73 -7.79 9.45
C LEU A 95 -2.56 -9.07 10.25
N ILE A 96 -1.42 -9.20 10.92
CA ILE A 96 -1.05 -10.37 11.70
C ILE A 96 -0.98 -10.04 13.19
N GLY A 97 -1.56 -10.93 14.00
CA GLY A 97 -1.59 -10.76 15.45
C GLY A 97 -2.56 -9.68 15.92
N GLU A 98 -2.33 -9.19 17.13
CA GLU A 98 -3.14 -8.15 17.76
C GLU A 98 -2.63 -6.72 17.44
N GLY A 99 -1.54 -6.60 16.68
CA GLY A 99 -0.86 -5.35 16.39
C GLY A 99 -1.09 -4.83 14.97
N ASP A 100 -0.22 -3.91 14.57
CA ASP A 100 -0.21 -3.27 13.26
C ASP A 100 0.75 -3.95 12.27
N ALA A 101 1.19 -5.17 12.58
CA ALA A 101 2.08 -5.93 11.72
C ALA A 101 1.37 -6.27 10.41
N PHE A 102 1.95 -5.86 9.29
CA PHE A 102 1.39 -6.00 7.96
C PHE A 102 2.21 -6.96 7.11
N VAL A 103 1.49 -7.79 6.33
CA VAL A 103 2.08 -8.61 5.26
C VAL A 103 1.23 -8.46 4.01
N GLY A 104 1.87 -8.10 2.89
CA GLY A 104 1.30 -8.07 1.56
C GLY A 104 1.82 -9.19 0.68
N LEU A 105 0.93 -9.80 -0.10
CA LEU A 105 1.23 -10.70 -1.21
C LEU A 105 0.86 -10.01 -2.50
N GLU A 106 1.77 -9.99 -3.46
CA GLU A 106 1.55 -9.47 -4.81
C GLU A 106 2.03 -10.51 -5.83
N GLN A 107 1.23 -10.76 -6.88
CA GLN A 107 1.60 -11.62 -8.00
C GLN A 107 1.18 -10.97 -9.31
N THR A 108 2.00 -11.11 -10.34
CA THR A 108 1.65 -10.74 -11.71
C THR A 108 2.50 -11.52 -12.71
N ASP A 109 1.93 -11.80 -13.89
CA ASP A 109 2.63 -12.31 -15.07
C ASP A 109 2.90 -11.23 -16.12
N GLY A 110 2.60 -9.97 -15.78
CA GLY A 110 2.89 -8.80 -16.60
C GLY A 110 4.38 -8.53 -16.79
N GLU A 111 4.76 -7.34 -17.19
CA GLU A 111 6.16 -6.94 -17.40
C GLU A 111 6.98 -7.08 -16.11
N ILE A 112 7.34 -8.34 -15.76
CA ILE A 112 7.92 -8.77 -14.49
C ILE A 112 9.06 -7.85 -14.03
N GLN A 113 9.99 -7.50 -14.94
CA GLN A 113 11.14 -6.68 -14.57
C GLN A 113 10.70 -5.25 -14.22
N SER A 114 9.84 -4.66 -15.02
CA SER A 114 9.30 -3.32 -14.78
C SER A 114 8.50 -3.26 -13.50
N TYR A 115 7.65 -4.28 -13.26
CA TYR A 115 6.88 -4.40 -12.03
C TYR A 115 7.78 -4.51 -10.79
N ARG A 116 8.81 -5.39 -10.86
CA ARG A 116 9.81 -5.53 -9.82
C ARG A 116 10.52 -4.22 -9.51
N ASP A 117 11.02 -3.54 -10.55
CA ASP A 117 11.79 -2.31 -10.41
C ASP A 117 10.93 -1.18 -9.82
N ASP A 118 9.64 -1.12 -10.16
CA ASP A 118 8.70 -0.14 -9.61
C ASP A 118 8.32 -0.45 -8.15
N ARG A 119 8.04 -1.73 -7.85
CA ARG A 119 7.57 -2.13 -6.51
C ARG A 119 8.67 -2.22 -5.46
N LEU A 120 9.91 -2.39 -5.87
CA LEU A 120 11.08 -2.63 -5.03
C LEU A 120 12.22 -1.64 -5.30
N ALA A 121 11.89 -0.42 -5.77
CA ALA A 121 12.86 0.62 -6.13
C ALA A 121 13.81 0.98 -4.97
N ASP A 122 13.30 0.99 -3.75
CA ASP A 122 14.03 1.37 -2.54
C ASP A 122 14.54 0.15 -1.75
N PHE A 123 14.51 -1.05 -2.35
CA PHE A 123 14.95 -2.28 -1.72
C PHE A 123 16.33 -2.72 -2.20
N ALA A 124 17.17 -3.17 -1.26
CA ALA A 124 18.47 -3.76 -1.54
C ALA A 124 18.47 -5.27 -1.25
N ALA A 125 19.25 -6.03 -2.03
CA ALA A 125 19.40 -7.47 -1.82
C ALA A 125 20.12 -7.77 -0.48
N GLU A 126 19.54 -8.68 0.33
CA GLU A 126 20.07 -9.10 1.64
C GLU A 126 20.35 -10.62 1.71
N GLY A 127 20.28 -11.31 0.59
CA GLY A 127 20.57 -12.74 0.51
C GLY A 127 19.38 -13.57 0.03
N GLU A 128 19.26 -14.79 0.54
CA GLU A 128 18.24 -15.75 0.11
C GLU A 128 17.65 -16.52 1.30
N SER A 129 16.40 -16.96 1.16
CA SER A 129 15.74 -17.93 2.03
C SER A 129 15.40 -19.17 1.22
N THR A 130 15.60 -20.36 1.81
CA THR A 130 15.07 -21.60 1.25
C THR A 130 13.87 -22.07 2.06
N ILE A 131 12.68 -22.02 1.46
CA ILE A 131 11.41 -22.34 2.10
C ILE A 131 10.81 -23.54 1.37
N ASP A 132 10.61 -24.64 2.07
CA ASP A 132 10.10 -25.92 1.52
C ASP A 132 10.85 -26.38 0.24
N GLY A 133 12.16 -26.13 0.18
CA GLY A 133 13.03 -26.47 -0.95
C GLY A 133 13.00 -25.47 -2.11
N VAL A 134 12.30 -24.35 -1.95
CA VAL A 134 12.20 -23.27 -2.94
C VAL A 134 13.03 -22.08 -2.47
N THR A 135 13.84 -21.52 -3.36
CA THR A 135 14.67 -20.35 -3.07
C THR A 135 13.89 -19.08 -3.32
N TRP A 136 13.95 -18.16 -2.35
CA TRP A 136 13.40 -16.82 -2.37
C TRP A 136 14.51 -15.81 -2.16
N GLU A 137 14.54 -14.76 -2.95
CA GLU A 137 15.43 -13.62 -2.73
C GLU A 137 14.94 -12.79 -1.56
N ARG A 138 15.84 -12.41 -0.64
CA ARG A 138 15.59 -11.48 0.45
C ARG A 138 15.94 -10.08 0.04
N LEU A 139 15.03 -9.15 0.29
CA LEU A 139 15.25 -7.73 0.06
C LEU A 139 14.88 -6.94 1.31
N LEU A 140 15.65 -5.90 1.60
CA LEU A 140 15.44 -4.97 2.71
C LEU A 140 15.28 -3.55 2.15
N GLU A 141 14.25 -2.85 2.60
CA GLU A 141 14.01 -1.45 2.24
C GLU A 141 15.03 -0.53 2.90
N ASP A 142 15.47 0.50 2.18
CA ASP A 142 16.37 1.53 2.71
C ASP A 142 15.56 2.64 3.41
N ASP A 143 15.04 2.33 4.61
CA ASP A 143 14.21 3.22 5.43
C ASP A 143 14.55 3.05 6.92
N ASP A 144 14.14 4.04 7.76
CA ASP A 144 14.32 4.00 9.22
C ASP A 144 13.48 2.88 9.89
N GLN A 145 12.36 2.47 9.28
CA GLN A 145 11.51 1.34 9.68
C GLN A 145 11.30 0.43 8.48
N PRO A 146 12.33 -0.34 8.09
CA PRO A 146 12.36 -1.01 6.81
C PRO A 146 11.35 -2.14 6.69
N ASP A 147 10.63 -2.16 5.58
CA ASP A 147 9.94 -3.35 5.11
C ASP A 147 10.96 -4.41 4.66
N ARG A 148 10.58 -5.67 4.80
CA ARG A 148 11.31 -6.82 4.26
C ARG A 148 10.49 -7.44 3.16
N ALA A 149 11.19 -7.98 2.16
CA ALA A 149 10.51 -8.68 1.09
C ALA A 149 11.18 -10.04 0.78
N LEU A 150 10.34 -10.98 0.40
CA LEU A 150 10.71 -12.25 -0.22
C LEU A 150 10.18 -12.24 -1.65
N VAL A 151 11.06 -12.46 -2.61
CA VAL A 151 10.72 -12.38 -4.03
C VAL A 151 11.09 -13.68 -4.74
N ARG A 152 10.20 -14.11 -5.61
CA ARG A 152 10.42 -15.29 -6.47
C ARG A 152 9.80 -15.05 -7.84
N VAL A 153 10.47 -15.51 -8.88
CA VAL A 153 9.90 -15.62 -10.24
C VAL A 153 9.81 -17.10 -10.58
N ASP A 154 8.59 -17.57 -10.86
CA ASP A 154 8.33 -18.97 -11.23
C ASP A 154 7.06 -19.06 -12.08
N GLY A 155 7.04 -20.02 -13.01
CA GLY A 155 5.86 -20.28 -13.84
C GLY A 155 5.44 -19.09 -14.72
N GLY A 156 6.35 -18.15 -15.00
CA GLY A 156 6.06 -16.96 -15.80
C GLY A 156 5.47 -15.79 -14.99
N ALA A 157 5.33 -15.92 -13.68
CA ALA A 157 4.85 -14.85 -12.81
C ALA A 157 5.89 -14.50 -11.72
N ILE A 158 5.86 -13.25 -11.27
CA ILE A 158 6.58 -12.80 -10.07
C ILE A 158 5.65 -12.89 -8.86
N THR A 159 6.19 -13.37 -7.75
CA THR A 159 5.54 -13.33 -6.44
C THR A 159 6.40 -12.49 -5.50
N ILE A 160 5.80 -11.48 -4.89
CA ILE A 160 6.40 -10.60 -3.88
C ILE A 160 5.59 -10.77 -2.59
N VAL A 161 6.27 -11.15 -1.51
CA VAL A 161 5.71 -11.12 -0.15
C VAL A 161 6.50 -10.12 0.64
N ARG A 162 5.86 -9.04 1.10
CA ARG A 162 6.55 -7.97 1.84
C ARG A 162 5.76 -7.50 3.05
N GLY A 163 6.44 -6.92 4.03
CA GLY A 163 5.78 -6.38 5.20
C GLY A 163 6.73 -5.83 6.26
N THR A 164 6.11 -5.25 7.29
CA THR A 164 6.77 -4.65 8.45
C THR A 164 7.31 -5.68 9.46
N VAL A 165 7.23 -6.96 9.12
CA VAL A 165 7.55 -8.11 9.98
C VAL A 165 8.97 -8.62 9.74
N SER A 166 9.42 -9.57 10.57
CA SER A 166 10.70 -10.26 10.38
C SER A 166 10.68 -11.20 9.17
N TYR A 167 11.87 -11.59 8.68
CA TYR A 167 11.95 -12.64 7.65
C TYR A 167 11.36 -13.97 8.11
N GLU A 168 11.47 -14.31 9.38
CA GLU A 168 10.91 -15.55 9.93
C GLU A 168 9.37 -15.56 9.79
N GLU A 169 8.72 -14.45 10.08
CA GLU A 169 7.26 -14.28 9.90
C GLU A 169 6.85 -14.26 8.42
N LEU A 170 7.64 -13.62 7.54
CA LEU A 170 7.42 -13.70 6.09
C LEU A 170 7.57 -15.15 5.58
N GLU A 171 8.54 -15.90 6.08
CA GLU A 171 8.73 -17.30 5.72
C GLU A 171 7.56 -18.17 6.22
N GLU A 172 7.02 -17.90 7.41
CA GLU A 172 5.80 -18.55 7.90
C GLU A 172 4.61 -18.26 6.99
N PHE A 173 4.44 -17.00 6.57
CA PHE A 173 3.41 -16.62 5.61
C PHE A 173 3.56 -17.37 4.29
N VAL A 174 4.77 -17.43 3.75
CA VAL A 174 5.06 -18.14 2.49
C VAL A 174 4.74 -19.64 2.60
N ARG A 175 5.00 -20.28 3.74
CA ARG A 175 4.66 -21.71 3.96
C ARG A 175 3.17 -22.01 3.93
N LEU A 176 2.33 -21.00 4.11
CA LEU A 176 0.87 -21.13 4.04
C LEU A 176 0.30 -20.94 2.63
N LEU A 177 1.10 -20.42 1.70
CA LEU A 177 0.65 -20.16 0.33
C LEU A 177 0.33 -21.47 -0.40
N ARG A 178 -0.91 -21.53 -0.94
CA ARG A 178 -1.42 -22.63 -1.75
C ARG A 178 -2.04 -22.10 -3.01
#